data_65a00c5be2bdf2a5fcf343abeabbf39d
#
_entry.id   65a00c5be2bdf2a5fcf343abeabbf39d
#
_cell.length_a   1.000
_cell.length_b   1.000
_cell.length_c   1.000
_cell.angle_alpha   90.00
_cell.angle_beta   90.00
_cell.angle_gamma   90.00
#
_symmetry.space_group_name_H-M   'P 1'
#
loop_
_entity.id
_entity.type
_entity.pdbx_description
1 polymer ?
#
loop_
_entity_poly.entity_id
_entity_poly.type
_entity_poly.pdbx_seq_one_letter_code
_entity_poly.pdbx_strand_id
1 'polypeptide(L)'
;MFGSDFVAMKIVMEKLRGIRYKLTIMGVPISVPSYMYADNMSVIHNTQISESKLENKSNYICYHAIHESVAMGESLTVHVGTNENCADLATNVLYGGKRKFHVSNLLYDIYDNLGAFWQKPYISTALLRLLGESYNLM
;
A
#
# COMPACT_ATOMS: atom_id res chain seq x y z
N MET A 1 -1.01 4.20 20.87
CA MET A 1 -1.04 4.51 19.44
C MET A 1 -0.05 3.66 18.64
N PHE A 2 1.21 3.63 18.98
CA PHE A 2 2.25 2.87 18.26
C PHE A 2 1.93 1.37 18.04
N GLY A 3 1.32 0.70 19.01
CA GLY A 3 1.00 -0.72 18.92
C GLY A 3 -0.14 -1.06 17.96
N SER A 4 -1.13 -0.19 17.84
CA SER A 4 -2.27 -0.37 16.93
C SER A 4 -1.83 -0.35 15.47
N ASP A 5 -0.84 0.48 15.14
CA ASP A 5 -0.35 0.64 13.78
C ASP A 5 0.37 -0.63 13.30
N PHE A 6 1.15 -1.28 14.16
CA PHE A 6 1.77 -2.57 13.84
C PHE A 6 0.74 -3.68 13.63
N VAL A 7 -0.31 -3.71 14.45
CA VAL A 7 -1.40 -4.69 14.26
C VAL A 7 -2.11 -4.45 12.94
N ALA A 8 -2.43 -3.19 12.63
CA ALA A 8 -3.06 -2.83 11.37
C ALA A 8 -2.18 -3.20 10.16
N MET A 9 -0.88 -2.90 10.23
CA MET A 9 0.06 -3.26 9.16
C MET A 9 0.18 -4.77 8.97
N LYS A 10 0.21 -5.55 10.08
CA LYS A 10 0.20 -7.02 9.99
C LYS A 10 -1.04 -7.52 9.26
N ILE A 11 -2.22 -7.01 9.59
CA ILE A 11 -3.47 -7.39 8.93
C ILE A 11 -3.42 -7.06 7.43
N VAL A 12 -2.95 -5.87 7.08
CA VAL A 12 -2.77 -5.47 5.67
C VAL A 12 -1.80 -6.40 4.96
N MET A 13 -0.66 -6.72 5.57
CA MET A 13 0.34 -7.63 5.02
C MET A 13 -0.23 -9.03 4.74
N GLU A 14 -0.99 -9.59 5.69
CA GLU A 14 -1.65 -10.89 5.51
C GLU A 14 -2.65 -10.87 4.35
N LYS A 15 -3.41 -9.79 4.20
CA LYS A 15 -4.31 -9.59 3.06
C LYS A 15 -3.55 -9.48 1.74
N LEU A 16 -2.44 -8.75 1.71
CA LEU A 16 -1.57 -8.63 0.53
C LEU A 16 -1.00 -9.98 0.12
N ARG A 17 -0.49 -10.78 1.06
CA ARG A 17 -0.04 -12.15 0.79
C ARG A 17 -1.13 -12.99 0.13
N GLY A 18 -2.36 -12.92 0.66
CA GLY A 18 -3.50 -13.63 0.08
C GLY A 18 -3.84 -13.18 -1.34
N ILE A 19 -3.76 -11.88 -1.63
CA ILE A 19 -4.00 -11.33 -2.97
C ILE A 19 -2.87 -11.76 -3.92
N ARG A 20 -1.62 -11.62 -3.51
CA ARG A 20 -0.45 -12.04 -4.31
C ARG A 20 -0.53 -13.52 -4.68
N TYR A 21 -0.86 -14.36 -3.71
CA TYR A 21 -1.05 -15.79 -3.95
C TYR A 21 -2.14 -16.07 -4.99
N LYS A 22 -3.29 -15.43 -4.88
CA LYS A 22 -4.39 -15.57 -5.85
C LYS A 22 -3.96 -15.12 -7.25
N LEU A 23 -3.28 -13.99 -7.36
CA LEU A 23 -2.79 -13.48 -8.65
C LEU A 23 -1.77 -14.43 -9.27
N THR A 24 -0.89 -14.99 -8.47
CA THR A 24 0.09 -16.00 -8.94
C THR A 24 -0.61 -17.25 -9.49
N ILE A 25 -1.65 -17.74 -8.80
CA ILE A 25 -2.44 -18.89 -9.30
C ILE A 25 -3.14 -18.53 -10.62
N MET A 26 -3.59 -17.28 -10.78
CA MET A 26 -4.20 -16.81 -12.03
C MET A 26 -3.20 -16.57 -13.16
N GLY A 27 -1.90 -16.86 -12.92
CA GLY A 27 -0.85 -16.69 -13.93
C GLY A 27 -0.35 -15.26 -14.08
N VAL A 28 -0.69 -14.34 -13.16
CA VAL A 28 -0.18 -12.97 -13.17
C VAL A 28 1.20 -12.93 -12.53
N PRO A 29 2.28 -12.58 -13.26
CA PRO A 29 3.62 -12.50 -12.70
C PRO A 29 3.72 -11.33 -11.72
N ILE A 30 4.13 -11.62 -10.49
CA ILE A 30 4.36 -10.59 -9.46
C ILE A 30 5.84 -10.60 -9.10
N SER A 31 6.60 -9.71 -9.71
CA SER A 31 8.06 -9.60 -9.53
C SER A 31 8.49 -8.50 -8.56
N VAL A 32 7.58 -7.61 -8.19
CA VAL A 32 7.88 -6.45 -7.35
C VAL A 32 7.19 -6.54 -5.98
N PRO A 33 7.76 -5.94 -4.92
CA PRO A 33 7.12 -5.86 -3.61
C PRO A 33 5.83 -5.03 -3.68
N SER A 34 4.87 -5.36 -2.83
CA SER A 34 3.66 -4.55 -2.65
C SER A 34 3.94 -3.41 -1.68
N TYR A 35 3.50 -2.20 -2.01
CA TYR A 35 3.69 -1.04 -1.14
C TYR A 35 2.59 -0.97 -0.09
N MET A 36 3.00 -0.81 1.17
CA MET A 36 2.12 -0.51 2.30
C MET A 36 2.37 0.93 2.73
N TYR A 37 1.36 1.77 2.63
CA TYR A 37 1.46 3.17 3.01
C TYR A 37 1.08 3.36 4.47
N ALA A 38 1.90 4.10 5.21
CA ALA A 38 1.66 4.48 6.59
C ALA A 38 2.03 5.95 6.81
N ASP A 39 1.32 6.63 7.70
CA ASP A 39 1.58 8.03 8.06
C ASP A 39 2.50 8.17 9.28
N ASN A 40 2.69 7.10 10.04
CA ASN A 40 3.54 7.09 11.23
C ASN A 40 5.00 6.75 10.88
N MET A 41 5.85 7.76 10.83
CA MET A 41 7.28 7.61 10.53
C MET A 41 8.00 6.66 11.49
N SER A 42 7.61 6.63 12.77
CA SER A 42 8.24 5.75 13.76
C SER A 42 7.99 4.27 13.43
N VAL A 43 6.80 3.94 12.93
CA VAL A 43 6.47 2.59 12.49
C VAL A 43 7.29 2.21 11.28
N ILE A 44 7.39 3.10 10.29
CA ILE A 44 8.16 2.87 9.08
C ILE A 44 9.64 2.66 9.40
N HIS A 45 10.22 3.53 10.21
CA HIS A 45 11.61 3.38 10.65
C HIS A 45 11.86 2.03 11.31
N ASN A 46 10.96 1.62 12.21
CA ASN A 46 11.09 0.34 12.89
C ASN A 46 10.89 -0.87 11.97
N THR A 47 10.17 -0.74 10.86
CA THR A 47 9.98 -1.84 9.90
C THR A 47 11.12 -1.97 8.90
N GLN A 48 11.84 -0.89 8.62
CA GLN A 48 12.94 -0.87 7.65
C GLN A 48 14.31 -1.18 8.26
N ILE A 49 14.51 -0.83 9.53
CA ILE A 49 15.80 -1.05 10.21
C ILE A 49 15.80 -2.42 10.85
N SER A 50 16.63 -3.33 10.35
CA SER A 50 16.73 -4.71 10.84
C SER A 50 17.20 -4.83 12.30
N GLU A 51 17.90 -3.85 12.80
CA GLU A 51 18.45 -3.81 14.17
C GLU A 51 17.52 -3.10 15.18
N SER A 52 16.38 -2.60 14.74
CA SER A 52 15.47 -1.91 15.64
C SER A 52 14.92 -2.85 16.71
N LYS A 53 15.02 -2.42 17.98
CA LYS A 53 14.50 -3.18 19.11
C LYS A 53 13.12 -2.65 19.47
N LEU A 54 12.15 -3.53 19.46
CA LEU A 54 10.82 -3.19 19.95
C LEU A 54 10.78 -3.35 21.46
N GLU A 55 10.59 -2.26 22.19
CA GLU A 55 10.51 -2.30 23.67
C GLU A 55 9.20 -2.93 24.16
N ASN A 56 8.18 -2.94 23.34
CA ASN A 56 6.84 -3.37 23.72
C ASN A 56 6.57 -4.82 23.30
N LYS A 57 6.68 -5.76 24.25
CA LYS A 57 6.53 -7.21 24.04
C LYS A 57 5.19 -7.61 23.42
N SER A 58 4.12 -6.84 23.64
CA SER A 58 2.78 -7.16 23.12
C SER A 58 2.68 -7.11 21.58
N ASN A 59 3.57 -6.36 20.93
CA ASN A 59 3.57 -6.20 19.48
C ASN A 59 4.67 -6.99 18.76
N TYR A 60 5.42 -7.80 19.51
CA TYR A 60 6.58 -8.52 19.02
C TYR A 60 6.26 -9.42 17.81
N ILE A 61 5.16 -10.16 17.86
CA ILE A 61 4.73 -11.04 16.77
C ILE A 61 4.39 -10.23 15.51
N CYS A 62 3.68 -9.12 15.67
CA CYS A 62 3.33 -8.26 14.53
C CYS A 62 4.57 -7.64 13.90
N TYR A 63 5.49 -7.18 14.73
CA TYR A 63 6.77 -6.60 14.32
C TYR A 63 7.59 -7.60 13.51
N HIS A 64 7.83 -8.80 14.03
CA HIS A 64 8.61 -9.81 13.32
C HIS A 64 7.97 -10.28 12.02
N ALA A 65 6.64 -10.44 12.00
CA ALA A 65 5.94 -10.81 10.79
C ALA A 65 6.09 -9.78 9.66
N ILE A 66 6.08 -8.49 10.00
CA ILE A 66 6.29 -7.41 9.03
C ILE A 66 7.75 -7.39 8.55
N HIS A 67 8.70 -7.50 9.49
CA HIS A 67 10.13 -7.57 9.14
C HIS A 67 10.45 -8.74 8.20
N GLU A 68 9.90 -9.90 8.48
CA GLU A 68 10.03 -11.08 7.62
C GLU A 68 9.51 -10.79 6.21
N SER A 69 8.31 -10.20 6.08
CA SER A 69 7.72 -9.87 4.79
C SER A 69 8.54 -8.84 4.00
N VAL A 70 9.12 -7.86 4.69
CA VAL A 70 10.02 -6.87 4.08
C VAL A 70 11.34 -7.53 3.65
N ALA A 71 11.93 -8.38 4.49
CA ALA A 71 13.17 -9.11 4.19
C ALA A 71 12.99 -10.08 3.02
N MET A 72 11.83 -10.71 2.90
CA MET A 72 11.48 -11.57 1.76
C MET A 72 11.17 -10.79 0.46
N GLY A 73 11.13 -9.46 0.51
CA GLY A 73 10.77 -8.64 -0.65
C GLY A 73 9.30 -8.73 -1.08
N GLU A 74 8.43 -9.22 -0.21
CA GLU A 74 7.00 -9.32 -0.49
C GLU A 74 6.28 -7.97 -0.33
N SER A 75 6.71 -7.18 0.65
CA SER A 75 6.13 -5.89 0.97
C SER A 75 7.21 -4.84 1.25
N LEU A 76 6.85 -3.58 1.02
CA LEU A 76 7.68 -2.43 1.36
C LEU A 76 6.81 -1.38 2.05
N THR A 77 7.27 -0.88 3.19
CA THR A 77 6.58 0.19 3.91
C THR A 77 7.02 1.55 3.39
N VAL A 78 6.08 2.42 3.07
CA VAL A 78 6.33 3.74 2.51
C VAL A 78 5.56 4.79 3.31
N HIS A 79 6.21 5.92 3.57
CA HIS A 79 5.55 7.06 4.21
C HIS A 79 4.58 7.75 3.26
N VAL A 80 3.39 8.06 3.77
CA VAL A 80 2.42 8.93 3.11
C VAL A 80 2.09 10.10 4.03
N GLY A 81 2.04 11.31 3.46
CA GLY A 81 1.65 12.49 4.22
C GLY A 81 0.23 12.38 4.75
N THR A 82 -0.03 12.89 5.95
CA THR A 82 -1.35 12.83 6.60
C THR A 82 -2.48 13.40 5.74
N ASN A 83 -2.17 14.34 4.85
CA ASN A 83 -3.17 14.91 3.94
C ASN A 83 -3.46 14.03 2.72
N GLU A 84 -2.59 13.11 2.41
CA GLU A 84 -2.67 12.22 1.25
C GLU A 84 -3.10 10.80 1.64
N ASN A 85 -3.19 10.53 2.94
CA ASN A 85 -3.56 9.22 3.45
C ASN A 85 -5.04 8.92 3.19
N CYS A 86 -5.32 8.09 2.20
CA CYS A 86 -6.67 7.68 1.84
C CYS A 86 -7.38 6.85 2.94
N ALA A 87 -6.64 6.25 3.86
CA ALA A 87 -7.22 5.50 4.98
C ALA A 87 -8.03 6.40 5.92
N ASP A 88 -7.75 7.70 5.95
CA ASP A 88 -8.51 8.69 6.71
C ASP A 88 -10.00 8.73 6.34
N LEU A 89 -10.35 8.36 5.11
CA LEU A 89 -11.76 8.26 4.69
C LEU A 89 -12.58 7.29 5.54
N ALA A 90 -11.94 6.21 5.99
CA ALA A 90 -12.60 5.16 6.76
C ALA A 90 -12.49 5.37 8.29
N THR A 91 -11.54 6.19 8.73
CA THR A 91 -11.20 6.33 10.16
C THR A 91 -11.54 7.70 10.75
N ASN A 92 -11.59 8.74 9.94
CA ASN A 92 -11.72 10.11 10.39
C ASN A 92 -12.91 10.84 9.72
N VAL A 93 -13.51 11.77 10.46
CA VAL A 93 -14.48 12.71 9.89
C VAL A 93 -13.72 13.77 9.09
N LEU A 94 -13.84 13.72 7.77
CA LEU A 94 -13.13 14.64 6.89
C LEU A 94 -14.03 15.80 6.44
N TYR A 95 -13.44 17.00 6.35
CA TYR A 95 -14.08 18.15 5.73
C TYR A 95 -14.34 17.91 4.24
N GLY A 96 -15.39 18.53 3.70
CA GLY A 96 -15.90 18.24 2.35
C GLY A 96 -14.86 18.29 1.23
N GLY A 97 -13.89 19.22 1.27
CA GLY A 97 -12.81 19.32 0.28
C GLY A 97 -11.85 18.13 0.31
N LYS A 98 -11.34 17.78 1.49
CA LYS A 98 -10.43 16.63 1.68
C LYS A 98 -11.13 15.31 1.35
N ARG A 99 -12.39 15.18 1.78
CA ARG A 99 -13.23 14.03 1.45
C ARG A 99 -13.40 13.86 -0.07
N LYS A 100 -13.72 14.95 -0.77
CA LYS A 100 -13.88 14.94 -2.24
C LYS A 100 -12.60 14.51 -2.95
N PHE A 101 -11.46 15.01 -2.51
CA PHE A 101 -10.15 14.63 -3.02
C PHE A 101 -9.87 13.13 -2.86
N HIS A 102 -10.06 12.58 -1.67
CA HIS A 102 -9.83 11.14 -1.43
C HIS A 102 -10.83 10.25 -2.17
N VAL A 103 -12.11 10.66 -2.21
CA VAL A 103 -13.14 9.93 -2.95
C VAL A 103 -12.79 9.88 -4.44
N SER A 104 -12.36 11.00 -5.04
CA SER A 104 -11.97 11.03 -6.46
C SER A 104 -10.72 10.19 -6.78
N ASN A 105 -9.86 9.94 -5.78
CA ASN A 105 -8.67 9.09 -5.93
C ASN A 105 -8.99 7.59 -5.79
N LEU A 106 -9.99 7.24 -4.99
CA LEU A 106 -10.35 5.85 -4.69
C LEU A 106 -11.50 5.34 -5.55
N LEU A 107 -12.50 6.19 -5.78
CA LEU A 107 -13.69 5.82 -6.53
C LEU A 107 -13.59 6.33 -7.96
N TYR A 108 -13.98 5.46 -8.83
CA TYR A 108 -13.99 5.70 -10.25
C TYR A 108 -15.38 6.13 -10.69
N ASP A 109 -15.50 7.30 -11.29
CA ASP A 109 -16.75 7.72 -11.91
C ASP A 109 -16.87 7.12 -13.31
N ILE A 110 -17.73 6.12 -13.43
CA ILE A 110 -17.95 5.38 -14.68
C ILE A 110 -18.57 6.27 -15.76
N TYR A 111 -19.28 7.32 -15.35
CA TYR A 111 -20.09 8.12 -16.27
C TYR A 111 -19.36 9.32 -16.85
N ASP A 112 -18.39 9.89 -16.13
CA ASP A 112 -17.73 11.13 -16.56
C ASP A 112 -16.54 10.95 -17.51
N ASN A 113 -16.00 9.74 -17.67
CA ASN A 113 -14.71 9.61 -18.39
C ASN A 113 -14.39 8.24 -18.96
N LEU A 114 -15.17 7.73 -19.87
CA LEU A 114 -14.71 6.61 -20.72
C LEU A 114 -13.44 6.96 -21.54
N GLY A 115 -13.18 8.24 -21.80
CA GLY A 115 -11.99 8.72 -22.50
C GLY A 115 -10.78 9.06 -21.61
N ALA A 116 -11.00 9.42 -20.34
CA ALA A 116 -9.92 9.82 -19.42
C ALA A 116 -9.36 8.65 -18.58
N PHE A 117 -9.92 7.46 -18.71
CA PHE A 117 -9.47 6.26 -18.02
C PHE A 117 -7.97 6.00 -18.27
N TRP A 118 -7.54 6.16 -19.50
CA TRP A 118 -6.16 5.91 -19.92
C TRP A 118 -5.18 7.05 -19.59
N GLN A 119 -5.69 8.21 -19.16
CA GLN A 119 -4.87 9.40 -18.89
C GLN A 119 -4.55 9.64 -17.41
N LYS A 120 -5.09 8.85 -16.47
CA LYS A 120 -4.70 8.98 -15.07
C LYS A 120 -3.30 8.39 -14.85
N PRO A 121 -2.31 9.20 -14.41
CA PRO A 121 -0.91 8.79 -14.34
C PRO A 121 -0.66 7.59 -13.41
N TYR A 122 -1.52 7.36 -12.43
CA TYR A 122 -1.40 6.24 -11.49
C TYR A 122 -1.77 4.89 -12.11
N ILE A 123 -2.72 4.86 -13.03
CA ILE A 123 -3.15 3.61 -13.70
C ILE A 123 -2.20 3.30 -14.84
N SER A 124 -1.75 4.31 -15.58
CA SER A 124 -0.80 4.12 -16.68
C SER A 124 0.56 3.61 -16.19
N THR A 125 1.08 4.13 -15.08
CA THR A 125 2.35 3.65 -14.50
C THR A 125 2.23 2.27 -13.87
N ALA A 126 1.11 1.93 -13.24
CA ALA A 126 0.91 0.59 -12.68
C ALA A 126 0.70 -0.45 -13.78
N LEU A 127 -0.09 -0.15 -14.81
CA LEU A 127 -0.32 -1.02 -15.96
C LEU A 127 0.92 -1.15 -16.85
N LEU A 128 1.67 -0.08 -17.08
CA LEU A 128 2.93 -0.13 -17.83
C LEU A 128 4.01 -0.93 -17.09
N ARG A 129 4.04 -0.87 -15.76
CA ARG A 129 4.93 -1.73 -14.95
C ARG A 129 4.44 -3.18 -14.89
N LEU A 130 3.14 -3.44 -14.96
CA LEU A 130 2.57 -4.79 -14.99
C LEU A 130 2.70 -5.45 -16.35
N LEU A 131 2.67 -4.69 -17.44
CA LEU A 131 2.77 -5.19 -18.80
C LEU A 131 4.21 -5.28 -19.32
N GLY A 132 5.21 -4.92 -18.49
CA GLY A 132 6.64 -5.07 -18.78
C GLY A 132 6.98 -4.53 -20.16
N GLU A 133 7.61 -3.41 -20.26
CA GLU A 133 8.43 -2.86 -21.37
C GLU A 133 8.39 -3.61 -22.72
N SER A 134 7.23 -3.86 -23.28
CA SER A 134 7.12 -4.53 -24.57
C SER A 134 6.60 -3.63 -25.70
N TYR A 135 6.51 -2.34 -25.47
CA TYR A 135 6.16 -1.37 -26.53
C TYR A 135 7.16 -0.23 -26.63
N ASN A 136 8.44 -0.58 -26.75
CA ASN A 136 9.35 0.22 -27.56
C ASN A 136 9.35 -0.42 -28.94
N LEU A 137 8.58 0.13 -29.87
CA LEU A 137 8.89 0.10 -31.30
C LEU A 137 7.65 0.53 -32.08
N MET A 138 7.69 1.66 -32.52
CA MET A 138 7.36 2.31 -33.78
C MET A 138 6.81 3.70 -33.56
#